data_e7f9f7124dc9eda24d8cb602d88ae584
#
_entry.id   e7f9f7124dc9eda24d8cb602d88ae584
#
_cell.length_a   1.000
_cell.length_b   1.000
_cell.length_c   1.000
_cell.angle_alpha   90.00
_cell.angle_beta   90.00
_cell.angle_gamma   90.00
#
_symmetry.space_group_name_H-M   'P 1'
#
loop_
_entity.id
_entity.type
_entity.pdbx_description
1 polymer ?
#
loop_
_entity_poly.entity_id
_entity_poly.type
_entity_poly.pdbx_seq_one_letter_code
_entity_poly.pdbx_strand_id
1 'polypeptide(L)'
;MSCETKNEVYGVKGTIRSIDKEERKALIAHDTIPDLMMPMVMPFQIKDQKELDLLRVGDSVHFKFVWSDTSPYAEAFVIVGEGHLPENDEFFRGEYDELQVGQLFDDVILLGIDSNEVKLSDSDGKYRFISYIFTRCPMPTMCPAVVMKTKYLADSFSDFKSIDFVLVSFDYKYDLPSVLRQNYGTSVAENDNISIWSSVGRLDDVYKLVKQSGGDFWGVEKNKIGHTLRSVLISPERKLLASWSGEEWKVQEVERGIQMFMK
;
A
#
# COMPACT_ATOMS: atom_id res chain seq x y z
N MET A 1 -25.64 24.70 -15.57
CA MET A 1 -25.40 24.54 -14.12
C MET A 1 -23.94 24.12 -13.97
N SER A 2 -23.08 25.04 -13.54
CA SER A 2 -21.67 24.77 -13.25
C SER A 2 -21.61 24.02 -11.93
N CYS A 3 -21.14 22.79 -11.93
CA CYS A 3 -20.79 22.08 -10.70
C CYS A 3 -19.51 22.72 -10.18
N GLU A 4 -19.61 23.64 -9.24
CA GLU A 4 -18.44 24.08 -8.48
C GLU A 4 -18.00 22.89 -7.60
N THR A 5 -16.90 22.27 -7.94
CA THR A 5 -16.20 21.31 -7.09
C THR A 5 -15.77 22.07 -5.83
N LYS A 6 -16.39 21.76 -4.71
CA LYS A 6 -16.12 22.39 -3.42
C LYS A 6 -14.81 21.80 -2.90
N ASN A 7 -13.71 22.54 -3.09
CA ASN A 7 -12.45 22.16 -2.49
C ASN A 7 -12.51 22.40 -0.98
N GLU A 8 -12.21 21.39 -0.20
CA GLU A 8 -12.04 21.51 1.24
C GLU A 8 -10.55 21.70 1.56
N VAL A 9 -10.25 22.57 2.53
CA VAL A 9 -8.87 22.90 2.87
C VAL A 9 -8.60 22.57 4.32
N TYR A 10 -7.62 21.73 4.56
CA TYR A 10 -7.21 21.28 5.89
C TYR A 10 -5.83 21.82 6.25
N GLY A 11 -5.67 22.29 7.48
CA GLY A 11 -4.37 22.61 8.06
C GLY A 11 -3.70 21.33 8.56
N VAL A 12 -2.53 21.00 8.02
CA VAL A 12 -1.84 19.74 8.31
C VAL A 12 -0.47 20.03 8.92
N LYS A 13 -0.06 19.18 9.85
CA LYS A 13 1.28 19.14 10.44
C LYS A 13 1.90 17.79 10.13
N GLY A 14 3.21 17.77 9.91
CA GLY A 14 3.88 16.51 9.65
C GLY A 14 5.39 16.64 9.53
N THR A 15 6.05 15.52 9.29
CA THR A 15 7.50 15.43 9.05
C THR A 15 7.76 14.82 7.68
N ILE A 16 8.63 15.48 6.90
CA ILE A 16 9.02 15.00 5.56
C ILE A 16 9.86 13.73 5.71
N ARG A 17 9.47 12.66 5.01
CA ARG A 17 10.14 11.36 5.02
C ARG A 17 10.98 11.11 3.77
N SER A 18 10.43 11.45 2.61
CA SER A 18 11.16 11.41 1.34
C SER A 18 10.58 12.44 0.38
N ILE A 19 11.35 12.76 -0.66
CA ILE A 19 10.97 13.74 -1.68
C ILE A 19 11.25 13.14 -3.05
N ASP A 20 10.21 13.09 -3.88
CA ASP A 20 10.30 12.78 -5.30
C ASP A 20 10.15 14.07 -6.10
N LYS A 21 11.27 14.56 -6.67
CA LYS A 21 11.30 15.81 -7.43
C LYS A 21 10.72 15.66 -8.84
N GLU A 22 10.77 14.47 -9.41
CA GLU A 22 10.28 14.19 -10.76
C GLU A 22 8.75 14.17 -10.77
N GLU A 23 8.16 13.51 -9.79
CA GLU A 23 6.71 13.44 -9.64
C GLU A 23 6.12 14.61 -8.83
N ARG A 24 6.95 15.50 -8.30
CA ARG A 24 6.57 16.58 -7.38
C ARG A 24 5.77 16.08 -6.17
N LYS A 25 6.23 15.01 -5.55
CA LYS A 25 5.61 14.41 -4.37
C LYS A 25 6.55 14.49 -3.17
N ALA A 26 5.96 14.62 -1.98
CA ALA A 26 6.66 14.41 -0.73
C ALA A 26 5.91 13.36 0.09
N LEU A 27 6.62 12.37 0.58
CA LEU A 27 6.11 11.42 1.56
C LEU A 27 6.17 12.09 2.92
N ILE A 28 5.03 12.31 3.57
CA ILE A 28 4.92 13.07 4.80
C ILE A 28 4.25 12.22 5.88
N ALA A 29 4.91 12.09 7.04
CA ALA A 29 4.28 11.57 8.24
C ALA A 29 3.45 12.69 8.86
N HIS A 30 2.15 12.71 8.61
CA HIS A 30 1.28 13.75 9.11
C HIS A 30 0.56 13.35 10.40
N ASP A 31 0.24 14.35 11.22
CA ASP A 31 -0.63 14.20 12.39
C ASP A 31 -2.09 13.99 11.94
N THR A 32 -2.99 13.74 12.91
CA THR A 32 -4.43 13.69 12.64
C THR A 32 -4.87 14.92 11.86
N ILE A 33 -5.54 14.71 10.73
CA ILE A 33 -6.29 15.74 10.02
C ILE A 33 -7.74 15.60 10.49
N PRO A 34 -8.24 16.53 11.34
CA PRO A 34 -9.57 16.42 11.91
C PRO A 34 -10.65 16.23 10.84
N ASP A 35 -11.58 15.35 11.10
CA ASP A 35 -12.72 15.01 10.22
C ASP A 35 -12.34 14.41 8.86
N LEU A 36 -11.03 14.16 8.60
CA LEU A 36 -10.56 13.60 7.35
C LEU A 36 -9.72 12.32 7.54
N MET A 37 -8.59 12.40 8.29
CA MET A 37 -7.63 11.28 8.38
C MET A 37 -7.00 11.15 9.76
N MET A 38 -6.72 9.90 10.15
CA MET A 38 -5.84 9.59 11.28
C MET A 38 -4.37 9.88 10.92
N PRO A 39 -3.46 9.96 11.91
CA PRO A 39 -2.03 10.10 11.63
C PRO A 39 -1.54 8.94 10.77
N MET A 40 -0.87 9.28 9.66
CA MET A 40 -0.27 8.27 8.77
C MET A 40 0.90 8.86 7.97
N VAL A 41 1.57 8.01 7.22
CA VAL A 41 2.58 8.47 6.24
C VAL A 41 2.03 8.22 4.86
N MET A 42 1.86 9.28 4.09
CA MET A 42 1.33 9.18 2.73
C MET A 42 2.02 10.17 1.78
N PRO A 43 1.99 9.89 0.47
CA PRO A 43 2.48 10.84 -0.51
C PRO A 43 1.50 12.01 -0.67
N PHE A 44 2.04 13.22 -0.66
CA PHE A 44 1.31 14.44 -1.00
C PHE A 44 1.83 14.99 -2.31
N GLN A 45 0.93 15.24 -3.26
CA GLN A 45 1.25 16.00 -4.46
C GLN A 45 1.51 17.45 -4.10
N ILE A 46 2.69 17.99 -4.39
CA ILE A 46 3.03 19.37 -4.09
C ILE A 46 2.64 20.26 -5.28
N LYS A 47 1.86 21.30 -5.01
CA LYS A 47 1.33 22.19 -6.05
C LYS A 47 2.43 22.99 -6.76
N ASP A 48 3.34 23.58 -6.01
CA ASP A 48 4.41 24.42 -6.54
C ASP A 48 5.79 23.76 -6.37
N GLN A 49 6.51 23.63 -7.49
CA GLN A 49 7.87 23.11 -7.51
C GLN A 49 8.82 23.92 -6.61
N LYS A 50 8.61 25.23 -6.51
CA LYS A 50 9.45 26.08 -5.66
C LYS A 50 9.28 25.76 -4.18
N GLU A 51 8.08 25.40 -3.74
CA GLU A 51 7.86 24.94 -2.38
C GLU A 51 8.58 23.61 -2.14
N LEU A 52 8.46 22.66 -3.07
CA LEU A 52 9.14 21.36 -2.98
C LEU A 52 10.67 21.51 -2.89
N ASP A 53 11.25 22.44 -3.65
CA ASP A 53 12.71 22.65 -3.68
C ASP A 53 13.27 23.20 -2.37
N LEU A 54 12.43 23.79 -1.52
CA LEU A 54 12.79 24.29 -0.19
C LEU A 54 12.73 23.20 0.89
N LEU A 55 11.98 22.12 0.65
CA LEU A 55 11.78 21.05 1.63
C LEU A 55 12.98 20.10 1.68
N ARG A 56 13.24 19.57 2.86
CA ARG A 56 14.26 18.56 3.13
C ARG A 56 13.68 17.41 3.93
N VAL A 57 14.24 16.22 3.73
CA VAL A 57 13.93 15.06 4.58
C VAL A 57 14.29 15.39 6.01
N GLY A 58 13.36 15.14 6.93
CA GLY A 58 13.48 15.50 8.34
C GLY A 58 12.84 16.83 8.74
N ASP A 59 12.45 17.69 7.78
CA ASP A 59 11.75 18.93 8.13
C ASP A 59 10.41 18.64 8.80
N SER A 60 10.16 19.30 9.94
CA SER A 60 8.83 19.44 10.51
C SER A 60 8.11 20.58 9.81
N VAL A 61 6.93 20.31 9.26
CA VAL A 61 6.23 21.25 8.39
C VAL A 61 4.77 21.43 8.82
N HIS A 62 4.26 22.65 8.62
CA HIS A 62 2.85 22.95 8.55
C HIS A 62 2.51 23.29 7.10
N PHE A 63 1.38 22.78 6.60
CA PHE A 63 0.96 23.05 5.23
C PHE A 63 -0.57 22.98 5.10
N LYS A 64 -1.08 23.40 3.95
CA LYS A 64 -2.49 23.25 3.59
C LYS A 64 -2.66 22.06 2.68
N PHE A 65 -3.55 21.15 3.06
CA PHE A 65 -3.99 20.08 2.19
C PHE A 65 -5.33 20.46 1.57
N VAL A 66 -5.33 20.63 0.27
CA VAL A 66 -6.54 20.94 -0.51
C VAL A 66 -7.10 19.64 -1.02
N TRP A 67 -8.21 19.24 -0.41
CA TRP A 67 -8.94 18.04 -0.79
C TRP A 67 -9.87 18.32 -1.95
N SER A 68 -9.77 17.54 -3.01
CA SER A 68 -10.71 17.54 -4.11
C SER A 68 -10.92 16.09 -4.58
N ASP A 69 -12.09 15.79 -5.14
CA ASP A 69 -12.43 14.44 -5.60
C ASP A 69 -11.56 13.96 -6.77
N THR A 70 -10.85 14.87 -7.45
CA THR A 70 -10.11 14.54 -8.67
C THR A 70 -8.60 14.63 -8.53
N SER A 71 -8.08 15.58 -7.76
CA SER A 71 -6.63 15.84 -7.66
C SER A 71 -6.30 16.59 -6.37
N PRO A 72 -6.24 15.90 -5.22
CA PRO A 72 -5.82 16.52 -3.98
C PRO A 72 -4.35 16.95 -4.05
N TYR A 73 -4.01 18.08 -3.40
CA TYR A 73 -2.65 18.61 -3.39
C TYR A 73 -2.31 19.34 -2.09
N ALA A 74 -1.03 19.50 -1.82
CA ALA A 74 -0.49 20.26 -0.70
C ALA A 74 0.16 21.55 -1.19
N GLU A 75 -0.03 22.63 -0.42
CA GLU A 75 0.52 23.96 -0.68
C GLU A 75 0.78 24.73 0.61
N ALA A 76 1.44 25.88 0.51
CA ALA A 76 1.70 26.82 1.61
C ALA A 76 2.52 26.17 2.75
N PHE A 77 3.60 25.51 2.40
CA PHE A 77 4.49 24.87 3.36
C PHE A 77 5.25 25.90 4.22
N VAL A 78 5.26 25.67 5.53
CA VAL A 78 6.05 26.39 6.50
C VAL A 78 6.91 25.40 7.26
N ILE A 79 8.23 25.50 7.14
CA ILE A 79 9.16 24.69 7.93
C ILE A 79 9.20 25.28 9.34
N VAL A 80 8.84 24.49 10.34
CA VAL A 80 8.72 24.91 11.74
C VAL A 80 9.85 24.38 12.62
N GLY A 81 10.70 23.52 12.10
CA GLY A 81 11.86 22.96 12.79
C GLY A 81 12.28 21.62 12.18
N GLU A 82 13.10 20.89 12.93
CA GLU A 82 13.45 19.51 12.63
C GLU A 82 12.40 18.60 13.24
N GLY A 83 11.83 17.73 12.42
CA GLY A 83 10.90 16.70 12.84
C GLY A 83 11.65 15.48 13.36
N HIS A 84 10.99 14.71 14.21
CA HIS A 84 11.51 13.43 14.63
C HIS A 84 11.36 12.45 13.45
N LEU A 85 12.49 12.15 12.79
CA LEU A 85 12.58 10.93 11.98
C LEU A 85 12.53 9.79 13.00
N PRO A 86 11.61 8.79 12.91
CA PRO A 86 11.74 7.64 13.77
C PRO A 86 13.16 7.12 13.55
N GLU A 87 13.94 7.08 14.61
CA GLU A 87 15.01 6.12 14.69
C GLU A 87 14.34 4.82 14.32
N ASN A 88 14.77 4.22 13.20
CA ASN A 88 14.19 3.00 12.68
C ASN A 88 13.80 2.14 13.87
N ASP A 89 12.56 1.67 13.94
CA ASP A 89 12.18 0.70 14.96
C ASP A 89 13.26 -0.35 14.96
N GLU A 90 14.10 -0.39 16.03
CA GLU A 90 15.32 -1.22 16.12
C GLU A 90 15.00 -2.72 15.96
N PHE A 91 13.70 -3.06 16.00
CA PHE A 91 13.21 -4.42 15.94
C PHE A 91 13.35 -5.09 14.57
N PHE A 92 13.41 -4.30 13.46
CA PHE A 92 13.40 -4.87 12.10
C PHE A 92 14.49 -4.32 11.19
N ARG A 93 15.55 -3.72 11.71
CA ARG A 93 16.66 -3.23 10.89
C ARG A 93 17.40 -4.40 10.22
N GLY A 94 17.23 -4.51 8.91
CA GLY A 94 18.19 -5.22 8.07
C GLY A 94 18.01 -6.72 7.96
N GLU A 95 16.89 -7.30 8.41
CA GLU A 95 16.70 -8.75 8.33
C GLU A 95 16.20 -9.20 6.95
N TYR A 96 15.52 -8.33 6.20
CA TYR A 96 15.00 -8.65 4.87
C TYR A 96 15.26 -7.52 3.89
N ASP A 97 15.85 -7.84 2.74
CA ASP A 97 16.12 -6.91 1.65
C ASP A 97 15.03 -6.95 0.58
N GLU A 98 14.83 -5.81 -0.11
CA GLU A 98 14.02 -5.74 -1.32
C GLU A 98 14.58 -6.68 -2.38
N LEU A 99 13.73 -7.53 -2.94
CA LEU A 99 14.14 -8.44 -4.01
C LEU A 99 14.29 -7.71 -5.34
N GLN A 100 15.29 -8.13 -6.09
CA GLN A 100 15.45 -7.77 -7.50
C GLN A 100 14.68 -8.75 -8.38
N VAL A 101 14.29 -8.32 -9.57
CA VAL A 101 13.64 -9.19 -10.57
C VAL A 101 14.45 -10.46 -10.78
N GLY A 102 13.79 -11.60 -10.69
CA GLY A 102 14.38 -12.95 -10.80
C GLY A 102 14.81 -13.57 -9.47
N GLN A 103 14.85 -12.82 -8.37
CA GLN A 103 15.15 -13.37 -7.05
C GLN A 103 13.93 -14.07 -6.44
N LEU A 104 14.19 -15.04 -5.58
CA LEU A 104 13.20 -15.93 -4.96
C LEU A 104 12.62 -15.30 -3.71
N PHE A 105 11.29 -15.26 -3.59
CA PHE A 105 10.62 -14.97 -2.31
C PHE A 105 10.80 -16.13 -1.33
N ASP A 106 11.07 -15.77 -0.09
CA ASP A 106 10.96 -16.73 1.01
C ASP A 106 9.52 -17.20 1.17
N ASP A 107 9.34 -18.39 1.69
CA ASP A 107 8.02 -18.83 2.07
C ASP A 107 7.56 -18.10 3.33
N VAL A 108 6.28 -17.76 3.37
CA VAL A 108 5.62 -17.08 4.50
C VAL A 108 4.32 -17.78 4.83
N ILE A 109 3.91 -17.73 6.11
CA ILE A 109 2.69 -18.35 6.60
C ILE A 109 1.78 -17.26 7.16
N LEU A 110 0.62 -17.07 6.54
CA LEU A 110 -0.41 -16.12 6.97
C LEU A 110 -1.72 -16.86 7.24
N LEU A 111 -2.82 -16.13 7.42
CA LEU A 111 -4.14 -16.72 7.67
C LEU A 111 -5.12 -16.33 6.54
N GLY A 112 -5.80 -17.29 5.97
CA GLY A 112 -6.95 -17.04 5.12
C GLY A 112 -8.13 -16.41 5.87
N ILE A 113 -9.11 -15.87 5.16
CA ILE A 113 -10.32 -15.31 5.79
C ILE A 113 -11.17 -16.37 6.52
N ASP A 114 -10.91 -17.64 6.28
CA ASP A 114 -11.49 -18.80 7.00
C ASP A 114 -10.72 -19.18 8.26
N SER A 115 -9.65 -18.45 8.57
CA SER A 115 -8.71 -18.66 9.69
C SER A 115 -7.79 -19.87 9.53
N ASN A 116 -7.77 -20.54 8.39
CA ASN A 116 -6.79 -21.57 8.09
C ASN A 116 -5.44 -20.94 7.75
N GLU A 117 -4.34 -21.64 8.04
CA GLU A 117 -3.02 -21.23 7.56
C GLU A 117 -2.95 -21.33 6.04
N VAL A 118 -2.34 -20.33 5.43
CA VAL A 118 -2.04 -20.25 4.01
C VAL A 118 -0.57 -19.92 3.84
N LYS A 119 0.08 -20.57 2.88
CA LYS A 119 1.50 -20.36 2.58
C LYS A 119 1.66 -19.74 1.21
N LEU A 120 2.71 -18.96 1.05
CA LEU A 120 3.05 -18.45 -0.28
C LEU A 120 3.34 -19.62 -1.24
N SER A 121 3.92 -20.71 -0.75
CA SER A 121 4.22 -21.93 -1.52
C SER A 121 2.98 -22.75 -1.91
N ASP A 122 1.82 -22.57 -1.29
CA ASP A 122 0.61 -23.31 -1.63
C ASP A 122 0.15 -23.07 -3.08
N SER A 123 0.55 -21.95 -3.66
CA SER A 123 0.31 -21.62 -5.07
C SER A 123 1.54 -21.84 -5.98
N ASP A 124 2.53 -22.63 -5.57
CA ASP A 124 3.65 -22.95 -6.45
C ASP A 124 3.13 -23.67 -7.71
N GLY A 125 3.70 -23.35 -8.85
CA GLY A 125 3.19 -23.74 -10.16
C GLY A 125 2.20 -22.74 -10.78
N LYS A 126 1.79 -21.69 -10.04
CA LYS A 126 0.96 -20.59 -10.57
C LYS A 126 1.66 -19.25 -10.43
N TYR A 127 1.32 -18.32 -11.28
CA TYR A 127 1.63 -16.91 -11.08
C TYR A 127 0.82 -16.37 -9.89
N ARG A 128 1.34 -15.36 -9.20
CA ARG A 128 0.65 -14.68 -8.12
C ARG A 128 0.79 -13.17 -8.26
N PHE A 129 -0.34 -12.47 -8.28
CA PHE A 129 -0.33 -11.03 -8.15
C PHE A 129 -0.72 -10.69 -6.71
N ILE A 130 0.19 -10.05 -5.97
CA ILE A 130 -0.02 -9.69 -4.57
C ILE A 130 -0.12 -8.18 -4.44
N SER A 131 -1.14 -7.72 -3.72
CA SER A 131 -1.30 -6.33 -3.28
C SER A 131 -1.54 -6.27 -1.78
N TYR A 132 -1.19 -5.13 -1.17
CA TYR A 132 -1.30 -4.94 0.27
C TYR A 132 -2.41 -3.97 0.62
N ILE A 133 -3.13 -4.26 1.71
CA ILE A 133 -4.27 -3.48 2.19
C ILE A 133 -4.28 -3.43 3.72
N PHE A 134 -5.16 -2.59 4.27
CA PHE A 134 -5.62 -2.68 5.66
C PHE A 134 -7.03 -2.07 5.76
N THR A 135 -7.89 -2.63 6.64
CA THR A 135 -9.31 -2.25 6.68
C THR A 135 -9.55 -0.88 7.26
N ARG A 136 -8.66 -0.40 8.12
CA ARG A 136 -8.74 0.94 8.75
C ARG A 136 -8.23 2.08 7.86
N CYS A 137 -7.99 1.83 6.56
CA CYS A 137 -7.61 2.86 5.61
C CYS A 137 -8.81 3.82 5.40
N PRO A 138 -8.67 5.11 5.73
CA PRO A 138 -9.78 6.04 5.60
C PRO A 138 -9.97 6.56 4.18
N MET A 139 -9.04 6.24 3.27
CA MET A 139 -8.98 6.79 1.93
C MET A 139 -9.67 5.87 0.92
N PRO A 140 -10.82 6.27 0.34
CA PRO A 140 -11.51 5.46 -0.68
C PRO A 140 -10.66 5.16 -1.92
N THR A 141 -9.75 6.08 -2.25
CA THR A 141 -8.87 6.00 -3.42
C THR A 141 -7.63 5.11 -3.20
N MET A 142 -7.39 4.64 -1.97
CA MET A 142 -6.25 3.79 -1.61
C MET A 142 -6.69 2.32 -1.45
N CYS A 143 -6.72 1.77 -0.24
CA CYS A 143 -7.01 0.34 -0.04
C CYS A 143 -8.33 -0.14 -0.68
N PRO A 144 -9.47 0.58 -0.56
CA PRO A 144 -10.68 0.18 -1.27
C PRO A 144 -10.51 0.15 -2.79
N ALA A 145 -9.79 1.13 -3.36
CA ALA A 145 -9.50 1.14 -4.79
C ALA A 145 -8.57 -0.01 -5.21
N VAL A 146 -7.56 -0.36 -4.40
CA VAL A 146 -6.69 -1.53 -4.64
C VAL A 146 -7.51 -2.82 -4.65
N VAL A 147 -8.45 -3.00 -3.71
CA VAL A 147 -9.36 -4.16 -3.69
C VAL A 147 -10.16 -4.24 -4.99
N MET A 148 -10.78 -3.13 -5.41
CA MET A 148 -11.59 -3.09 -6.65
C MET A 148 -10.76 -3.35 -7.91
N LYS A 149 -9.56 -2.79 -7.98
CA LYS A 149 -8.64 -3.02 -9.10
C LYS A 149 -8.17 -4.48 -9.16
N THR A 150 -7.84 -5.07 -8.00
CA THR A 150 -7.41 -6.46 -7.91
C THR A 150 -8.57 -7.40 -8.27
N LYS A 151 -9.81 -7.09 -7.82
CA LYS A 151 -11.00 -7.84 -8.25
C LYS A 151 -11.18 -7.77 -9.76
N TYR A 152 -11.09 -6.59 -10.36
CA TYR A 152 -11.19 -6.43 -11.81
C TYR A 152 -10.15 -7.28 -12.57
N LEU A 153 -8.90 -7.29 -12.09
CA LEU A 153 -7.87 -8.17 -12.67
C LEU A 153 -8.25 -9.65 -12.52
N ALA A 154 -8.69 -10.08 -11.34
CA ALA A 154 -9.11 -11.44 -11.11
C ALA A 154 -10.26 -11.85 -12.05
N ASP A 155 -11.25 -10.97 -12.27
CA ASP A 155 -12.34 -11.17 -13.24
C ASP A 155 -11.79 -11.33 -14.67
N SER A 156 -10.84 -10.47 -15.07
CA SER A 156 -10.22 -10.51 -16.41
C SER A 156 -9.40 -11.79 -16.66
N PHE A 157 -8.91 -12.43 -15.61
CA PHE A 157 -8.15 -13.68 -15.69
C PHE A 157 -8.91 -14.89 -15.14
N SER A 158 -10.24 -14.83 -15.01
CA SER A 158 -11.06 -15.91 -14.43
C SER A 158 -10.95 -17.24 -15.17
N ASP A 159 -10.74 -17.20 -16.49
CA ASP A 159 -10.53 -18.40 -17.32
C ASP A 159 -9.12 -19.02 -17.18
N PHE A 160 -8.19 -18.31 -16.54
CA PHE A 160 -6.81 -18.75 -16.40
C PHE A 160 -6.58 -19.38 -15.03
N LYS A 161 -6.46 -20.71 -14.99
CA LYS A 161 -6.16 -21.47 -13.76
C LYS A 161 -4.72 -21.33 -13.26
N SER A 162 -3.86 -20.65 -14.02
CA SER A 162 -2.43 -20.49 -13.78
C SER A 162 -2.04 -19.22 -13.04
N ILE A 163 -3.00 -18.42 -12.58
CA ILE A 163 -2.74 -17.20 -11.81
C ILE A 163 -3.72 -17.04 -10.66
N ASP A 164 -3.18 -16.68 -9.49
CA ASP A 164 -3.92 -16.30 -8.29
C ASP A 164 -3.67 -14.82 -7.95
N PHE A 165 -4.71 -14.14 -7.47
CA PHE A 165 -4.67 -12.77 -6.97
C PHE A 165 -4.82 -12.78 -5.46
N VAL A 166 -3.90 -12.12 -4.75
CA VAL A 166 -3.84 -12.16 -3.29
C VAL A 166 -3.82 -10.75 -2.73
N LEU A 167 -4.76 -10.45 -1.86
CA LEU A 167 -4.77 -9.24 -1.05
C LEU A 167 -4.25 -9.58 0.35
N VAL A 168 -3.15 -8.98 0.75
CA VAL A 168 -2.53 -9.23 2.06
C VAL A 168 -2.76 -8.04 2.97
N SER A 169 -3.42 -8.25 4.11
CA SER A 169 -3.47 -7.21 5.12
C SER A 169 -2.18 -7.23 5.95
N PHE A 170 -1.55 -6.04 6.08
CA PHE A 170 -0.39 -5.84 6.95
C PHE A 170 -0.77 -5.28 8.33
N ASP A 171 -2.06 -5.05 8.61
CA ASP A 171 -2.52 -4.64 9.94
C ASP A 171 -2.65 -5.86 10.87
N TYR A 172 -1.50 -6.35 11.31
CA TYR A 172 -1.37 -7.54 12.15
C TYR A 172 -2.00 -7.44 13.53
N LYS A 173 -2.55 -6.27 13.89
CA LYS A 173 -3.24 -6.04 15.17
C LYS A 173 -4.76 -6.07 15.05
N TYR A 174 -5.29 -5.55 13.96
CA TYR A 174 -6.73 -5.31 13.84
C TYR A 174 -7.40 -6.22 12.81
N ASP A 175 -6.75 -6.51 11.70
CA ASP A 175 -7.36 -7.19 10.56
C ASP A 175 -7.43 -8.72 10.75
N LEU A 176 -8.18 -9.13 11.78
CA LEU A 176 -8.54 -10.53 11.99
C LEU A 176 -9.21 -11.12 10.73
N PRO A 177 -9.09 -12.43 10.47
CA PRO A 177 -9.81 -13.10 9.39
C PRO A 177 -11.30 -12.76 9.33
N SER A 178 -11.96 -12.64 10.49
CA SER A 178 -13.38 -12.26 10.59
C SER A 178 -13.62 -10.81 10.17
N VAL A 179 -12.71 -9.87 10.48
CA VAL A 179 -12.78 -8.47 10.08
C VAL A 179 -12.62 -8.36 8.57
N LEU A 180 -11.62 -9.03 7.98
CA LEU A 180 -11.42 -9.06 6.54
C LEU A 180 -12.62 -9.67 5.81
N ARG A 181 -13.19 -10.75 6.34
CA ARG A 181 -14.40 -11.38 5.78
C ARG A 181 -15.59 -10.42 5.79
N GLN A 182 -15.79 -9.68 6.88
CA GLN A 182 -16.88 -8.72 6.99
C GLN A 182 -16.73 -7.56 6.00
N ASN A 183 -15.50 -7.04 5.81
CA ASN A 183 -15.27 -5.88 4.95
C ASN A 183 -15.18 -6.22 3.46
N TYR A 184 -14.56 -7.35 3.11
CA TYR A 184 -14.20 -7.68 1.73
C TYR A 184 -14.65 -9.07 1.27
N GLY A 185 -15.26 -9.88 2.14
CA GLY A 185 -15.64 -11.26 1.82
C GLY A 185 -16.54 -11.37 0.59
N THR A 186 -17.51 -10.47 0.44
CA THR A 186 -18.38 -10.44 -0.74
C THR A 186 -17.64 -10.07 -2.02
N SER A 187 -16.62 -9.20 -1.92
CA SER A 187 -15.83 -8.77 -3.08
C SER A 187 -14.96 -9.87 -3.67
N VAL A 188 -14.66 -10.91 -2.90
CA VAL A 188 -13.80 -12.02 -3.34
C VAL A 188 -14.55 -13.36 -3.46
N ALA A 189 -15.80 -13.46 -2.97
CA ALA A 189 -16.56 -14.70 -2.97
C ALA A 189 -17.00 -15.18 -4.36
N GLU A 190 -16.95 -14.30 -5.36
CA GLU A 190 -17.44 -14.60 -6.71
C GLU A 190 -16.38 -15.24 -7.61
N ASN A 191 -15.10 -15.22 -7.19
CA ASN A 191 -13.96 -15.67 -8.00
C ASN A 191 -13.05 -16.64 -7.22
N ASP A 192 -12.80 -17.79 -7.78
CA ASP A 192 -11.93 -18.82 -7.20
C ASP A 192 -10.44 -18.46 -7.24
N ASN A 193 -10.06 -17.45 -8.05
CA ASN A 193 -8.67 -17.04 -8.25
C ASN A 193 -8.26 -15.81 -7.44
N ILE A 194 -9.09 -15.34 -6.50
CA ILE A 194 -8.76 -14.23 -5.60
C ILE A 194 -8.92 -14.64 -4.14
N SER A 195 -7.98 -14.25 -3.30
CA SER A 195 -8.00 -14.52 -1.86
C SER A 195 -7.55 -13.32 -1.05
N ILE A 196 -7.93 -13.30 0.23
CA ILE A 196 -7.48 -12.29 1.19
C ILE A 196 -6.81 -12.98 2.36
N TRP A 197 -5.64 -12.49 2.75
CA TRP A 197 -4.86 -13.03 3.84
C TRP A 197 -4.70 -12.02 4.97
N SER A 198 -4.86 -12.50 6.19
CA SER A 198 -4.65 -11.77 7.43
C SER A 198 -3.25 -12.05 7.97
N SER A 199 -2.59 -11.03 8.48
CA SER A 199 -1.29 -11.14 9.14
C SER A 199 -1.36 -11.17 10.67
N VAL A 200 -2.55 -11.29 11.25
CA VAL A 200 -2.70 -11.31 12.72
C VAL A 200 -1.95 -12.49 13.33
N GLY A 201 -1.05 -12.20 14.27
CA GLY A 201 -0.17 -13.19 14.88
C GLY A 201 0.98 -13.68 13.98
N ARG A 202 1.22 -13.04 12.84
CA ARG A 202 2.23 -13.43 11.85
C ARG A 202 3.08 -12.22 11.42
N LEU A 203 3.51 -11.41 12.38
CA LEU A 203 4.24 -10.16 12.10
C LEU A 203 5.50 -10.38 11.27
N ASP A 204 6.34 -11.34 11.64
CA ASP A 204 7.61 -11.61 10.95
C ASP A 204 7.37 -12.03 9.49
N ASP A 205 6.36 -12.87 9.26
CA ASP A 205 6.01 -13.33 7.92
C ASP A 205 5.50 -12.20 7.02
N VAL A 206 4.58 -11.36 7.52
CA VAL A 206 4.07 -10.24 6.73
C VAL A 206 5.13 -9.17 6.52
N TYR A 207 5.96 -8.92 7.52
CA TYR A 207 7.05 -7.96 7.39
C TYR A 207 8.06 -8.42 6.33
N LYS A 208 8.48 -9.69 6.38
CA LYS A 208 9.31 -10.32 5.36
C LYS A 208 8.72 -10.16 3.95
N LEU A 209 7.46 -10.54 3.77
CA LEU A 209 6.79 -10.48 2.48
C LEU A 209 6.72 -9.04 1.93
N VAL A 210 6.36 -8.07 2.78
CA VAL A 210 6.31 -6.65 2.41
C VAL A 210 7.69 -6.12 2.04
N LYS A 211 8.72 -6.40 2.85
CA LYS A 211 10.11 -5.96 2.58
C LYS A 211 10.63 -6.56 1.28
N GLN A 212 10.46 -7.84 1.07
CA GLN A 212 10.87 -8.51 -0.17
C GLN A 212 10.14 -7.96 -1.39
N SER A 213 8.92 -7.46 -1.24
CA SER A 213 8.18 -6.76 -2.30
C SER A 213 8.66 -5.33 -2.56
N GLY A 214 9.61 -4.81 -1.79
CA GLY A 214 10.12 -3.44 -1.88
C GLY A 214 9.19 -2.42 -1.20
N GLY A 215 8.36 -2.87 -0.25
CA GLY A 215 7.52 -2.04 0.59
C GLY A 215 8.05 -1.93 2.01
N ASP A 216 7.35 -1.16 2.82
CA ASP A 216 7.56 -1.05 4.25
C ASP A 216 6.26 -0.61 4.96
N PHE A 217 6.13 -0.90 6.24
CA PHE A 217 5.05 -0.37 7.07
C PHE A 217 5.52 -0.21 8.52
N TRP A 218 4.89 0.70 9.26
CA TRP A 218 5.25 1.03 10.65
C TRP A 218 4.06 1.63 11.40
N GLY A 219 4.20 1.78 12.71
CA GLY A 219 3.25 2.51 13.57
C GLY A 219 1.93 1.81 13.83
N VAL A 220 1.74 0.55 13.40
CA VAL A 220 0.51 -0.25 13.62
C VAL A 220 0.19 -0.35 15.11
N GLU A 221 1.22 -0.55 15.96
CA GLU A 221 1.09 -0.65 17.42
C GLU A 221 0.48 0.61 18.05
N LYS A 222 0.78 1.78 17.50
CA LYS A 222 0.37 3.09 18.02
C LYS A 222 -0.83 3.68 17.28
N ASN A 223 -1.50 2.90 16.43
CA ASN A 223 -2.56 3.38 15.51
C ASN A 223 -2.12 4.58 14.65
N LYS A 224 -0.84 4.66 14.32
CA LYS A 224 -0.22 5.67 13.45
C LYS A 224 0.38 4.97 12.24
N ILE A 225 -0.48 4.33 11.45
CA ILE A 225 -0.07 3.45 10.35
C ILE A 225 0.54 4.27 9.23
N GLY A 226 1.83 4.04 8.98
CA GLY A 226 2.51 4.51 7.79
C GLY A 226 2.97 3.32 6.95
N HIS A 227 3.03 3.52 5.65
CA HIS A 227 3.47 2.47 4.73
C HIS A 227 3.98 3.04 3.42
N THR A 228 4.86 2.27 2.78
CA THR A 228 5.19 2.37 1.36
C THR A 228 4.98 0.99 0.79
N LEU A 229 3.96 0.79 -0.01
CA LEU A 229 3.60 -0.54 -0.50
C LEU A 229 3.78 -0.64 -2.01
N ARG A 230 4.01 -1.85 -2.47
CA ARG A 230 4.06 -2.20 -3.90
C ARG A 230 3.19 -3.40 -4.15
N SER A 231 2.51 -3.42 -5.30
CA SER A 231 1.94 -4.65 -5.83
C SER A 231 3.01 -5.39 -6.61
N VAL A 232 3.06 -6.71 -6.51
CA VAL A 232 4.09 -7.53 -7.16
C VAL A 232 3.48 -8.68 -7.95
N LEU A 233 4.15 -9.04 -9.06
CA LEU A 233 3.89 -10.27 -9.80
C LEU A 233 4.99 -11.27 -9.51
N ILE A 234 4.61 -12.46 -9.10
CA ILE A 234 5.49 -13.57 -8.70
C ILE A 234 5.30 -14.73 -9.68
N SER A 235 6.42 -15.35 -10.10
CA SER A 235 6.42 -16.51 -11.00
C SER A 235 5.90 -17.78 -10.33
N PRO A 236 5.62 -18.86 -11.12
CA PRO A 236 5.32 -20.18 -10.59
C PRO A 236 6.39 -20.74 -9.64
N GLU A 237 7.64 -20.32 -9.77
CA GLU A 237 8.79 -20.71 -8.92
C GLU A 237 9.04 -19.72 -7.78
N ARG A 238 8.09 -18.86 -7.46
CA ARG A 238 8.19 -17.80 -6.43
C ARG A 238 9.25 -16.74 -6.69
N LYS A 239 9.60 -16.43 -7.94
CA LYS A 239 10.53 -15.35 -8.29
C LYS A 239 9.79 -14.05 -8.56
N LEU A 240 10.35 -12.93 -8.13
CA LEU A 240 9.83 -11.61 -8.48
C LEU A 240 9.95 -11.39 -10.00
N LEU A 241 8.84 -11.07 -10.66
CA LEU A 241 8.78 -10.78 -12.10
C LEU A 241 8.62 -9.30 -12.39
N ALA A 242 7.74 -8.62 -11.64
CA ALA A 242 7.47 -7.20 -11.80
C ALA A 242 6.91 -6.61 -10.50
N SER A 243 7.06 -5.30 -10.33
CA SER A 243 6.47 -4.56 -9.22
C SER A 243 5.90 -3.23 -9.67
N TRP A 244 4.84 -2.75 -8.99
CA TRP A 244 4.18 -1.47 -9.22
C TRP A 244 4.08 -0.73 -7.88
N SER A 245 4.59 0.51 -7.85
CA SER A 245 4.64 1.30 -6.62
C SER A 245 3.27 1.84 -6.24
N GLY A 246 2.99 1.85 -4.93
CA GLY A 246 1.80 2.46 -4.35
C GLY A 246 0.49 1.84 -4.81
N GLU A 247 -0.55 2.65 -4.76
CA GLU A 247 -1.93 2.30 -5.12
C GLU A 247 -2.39 2.90 -6.44
N GLU A 248 -1.60 3.80 -7.04
CA GLU A 248 -1.99 4.56 -8.25
C GLU A 248 -1.82 3.80 -9.56
N TRP A 249 -1.29 2.56 -9.52
CA TRP A 249 -1.09 1.77 -10.74
C TRP A 249 -2.39 1.58 -11.54
N LYS A 250 -2.24 1.59 -12.88
CA LYS A 250 -3.37 1.45 -13.80
C LYS A 250 -3.63 -0.03 -14.09
N VAL A 251 -4.89 -0.44 -14.00
CA VAL A 251 -5.31 -1.83 -14.25
C VAL A 251 -4.81 -2.34 -15.60
N GLN A 252 -4.94 -1.53 -16.68
CA GLN A 252 -4.53 -1.92 -18.04
C GLN A 252 -3.01 -2.10 -18.18
N GLU A 253 -2.22 -1.42 -17.34
CA GLU A 253 -0.77 -1.56 -17.32
C GLU A 253 -0.38 -2.88 -16.64
N VAL A 254 -0.97 -3.16 -15.49
CA VAL A 254 -0.76 -4.42 -14.75
C VAL A 254 -1.24 -5.61 -15.57
N GLU A 255 -2.44 -5.53 -16.16
CA GLU A 255 -2.99 -6.58 -17.01
C GLU A 255 -2.05 -6.93 -18.18
N ARG A 256 -1.54 -5.91 -18.90
CA ARG A 256 -0.55 -6.12 -19.97
C ARG A 256 0.74 -6.73 -19.44
N GLY A 257 1.22 -6.27 -18.27
CA GLY A 257 2.39 -6.84 -17.60
C GLY A 257 2.23 -8.32 -17.31
N ILE A 258 1.09 -8.72 -16.71
CA ILE A 258 0.77 -10.13 -16.43
C ILE A 258 0.74 -10.95 -17.74
N GLN A 259 0.03 -10.47 -18.77
CA GLN A 259 -0.09 -11.15 -20.05
C GLN A 259 1.25 -11.37 -20.76
N MET A 260 2.23 -10.49 -20.54
CA MET A 260 3.57 -10.65 -21.11
C MET A 260 4.34 -11.85 -20.51
N PHE A 261 4.13 -12.15 -19.23
CA PHE A 261 4.80 -13.25 -18.54
C PHE A 261 4.06 -14.59 -18.68
N MET A 262 2.78 -14.58 -18.98
CA MET A 262 1.93 -15.78 -19.12
C MET A 262 1.89 -16.37 -20.55
N LYS A 263 2.70 -15.82 -21.47
CA LYS A 263 2.74 -16.27 -22.88
C LYS A 263 3.57 -17.57 -23.05
#